data_47436377514aaef5e3c39fa314bd9e20
#
_entry.id   47436377514aaef5e3c39fa314bd9e20
#
_cell.length_a   1.000
_cell.length_b   1.000
_cell.length_c   1.000
_cell.angle_alpha   90.00
_cell.angle_beta   90.00
_cell.angle_gamma   90.00
#
_symmetry.space_group_name_H-M   'P 1'
#
loop_
_entity.id
_entity.type
_entity.pdbx_description
1 polymer ?
#
loop_
_entity_poly.entity_id
_entity_poly.type
_entity_poly.pdbx_seq_one_letter_code
_entity_poly.pdbx_strand_id
1 'polypeptide(L)'
;MRYLILLLLAFPAHAEWDATERWLGTAAVTTLAFDWGQTRTTAKQPNLYYETNPILGRHPSTGQVDLYFVTCIIGTMLIADWLAPANRKLFLGTVTALEIVVIQRNRQIGIKVAF
;
A
#
# COMPACT_ATOMS: atom_id res chain seq x y z
N MET A 1 7.90 -7.18 8.44
CA MET A 1 8.79 -5.99 8.27
C MET A 1 10.08 -6.30 7.53
N ARG A 2 10.82 -7.35 7.86
CA ARG A 2 12.07 -7.72 7.14
C ARG A 2 11.87 -7.89 5.63
N TYR A 3 10.77 -8.51 5.22
CA TYR A 3 10.49 -8.77 3.80
C TYR A 3 10.03 -7.54 3.02
N LEU A 4 9.38 -6.59 3.69
CA LEU A 4 8.99 -5.32 3.08
C LEU A 4 10.21 -4.47 2.72
N ILE A 5 11.22 -4.44 3.60
CA ILE A 5 12.48 -3.75 3.37
C ILE A 5 13.23 -4.36 2.17
N LEU A 6 13.22 -5.68 2.04
CA LEU A 6 13.82 -6.38 0.90
C LEU A 6 13.12 -6.04 -0.42
N LEU A 7 11.78 -5.93 -0.42
CA LEU A 7 11.01 -5.47 -1.57
C LEU A 7 11.38 -4.03 -1.98
N LEU A 8 11.48 -3.12 -1.01
CA LEU A 8 11.88 -1.74 -1.25
C LEU A 8 13.30 -1.64 -1.84
N LEU A 9 14.21 -2.49 -1.40
CA LEU A 9 15.60 -2.52 -1.90
C LEU A 9 15.73 -3.18 -3.28
N ALA A 10 14.82 -4.10 -3.63
CA ALA A 10 14.87 -4.81 -4.91
C ALA A 10 14.34 -3.99 -6.09
N PHE A 11 13.33 -3.13 -5.86
CA PHE A 11 12.67 -2.36 -6.92
C PHE A 11 13.49 -1.19 -7.48
N PRO A 12 14.31 -0.44 -6.72
CA PRO A 12 15.08 0.68 -7.25
C PRO A 12 16.23 0.31 -8.20
N ALA A 13 16.47 -0.96 -8.44
CA ALA A 13 17.60 -1.43 -9.25
C ALA A 13 17.45 -1.19 -10.75
N HIS A 14 16.28 -0.77 -11.25
CA HIS A 14 16.08 -0.42 -12.64
C HIS A 14 16.63 0.98 -12.94
N ALA A 15 17.61 1.03 -13.85
CA ALA A 15 18.32 2.25 -14.22
C ALA A 15 17.43 3.32 -14.89
N GLU A 16 16.20 2.98 -15.30
CA GLU A 16 15.27 3.87 -15.99
C GLU A 16 14.46 4.78 -15.06
N TRP A 17 14.51 4.56 -13.77
CA TRP A 17 13.80 5.39 -12.80
C TRP A 17 14.68 6.56 -12.35
N ASP A 18 14.19 7.78 -12.50
CA ASP A 18 14.85 8.95 -11.93
C ASP A 18 14.64 9.07 -10.40
N ALA A 19 15.29 10.05 -9.77
CA ALA A 19 15.18 10.24 -8.34
C ALA A 19 13.75 10.54 -7.88
N THR A 20 13.00 11.35 -8.63
CA THR A 20 11.60 11.69 -8.32
C THR A 20 10.73 10.45 -8.38
N GLU A 21 10.89 9.61 -9.40
CA GLU A 21 10.14 8.36 -9.55
C GLU A 21 10.43 7.39 -8.42
N ARG A 22 11.69 7.28 -7.97
CA ARG A 22 12.07 6.44 -6.82
C ARG A 22 11.44 6.95 -5.53
N TRP A 23 11.41 8.26 -5.31
CA TRP A 23 10.73 8.85 -4.16
C TRP A 23 9.22 8.59 -4.19
N LEU A 24 8.59 8.75 -5.34
CA LEU A 24 7.16 8.47 -5.50
C LEU A 24 6.86 6.98 -5.32
N GLY A 25 7.70 6.11 -5.84
CA GLY A 25 7.58 4.66 -5.63
C GLY A 25 7.72 4.27 -4.16
N THR A 26 8.69 4.86 -3.47
CA THR A 26 8.87 4.67 -2.02
C THR A 26 7.66 5.18 -1.24
N ALA A 27 7.14 6.35 -1.60
CA ALA A 27 5.94 6.90 -0.96
C ALA A 27 4.72 6.00 -1.19
N ALA A 28 4.51 5.49 -2.39
CA ALA A 28 3.41 4.59 -2.70
C ALA A 28 3.48 3.30 -1.89
N VAL A 29 4.63 2.65 -1.85
CA VAL A 29 4.83 1.41 -1.07
C VAL A 29 4.69 1.68 0.43
N THR A 30 5.23 2.78 0.92
CA THR A 30 5.15 3.13 2.35
C THR A 30 3.69 3.36 2.76
N THR A 31 2.92 4.11 1.99
CA THR A 31 1.51 4.37 2.29
C THR A 31 0.68 3.09 2.19
N LEU A 32 0.92 2.23 1.21
CA LEU A 32 0.29 0.91 1.14
C LEU A 32 0.62 0.06 2.37
N ALA A 33 1.85 0.11 2.86
CA ALA A 33 2.26 -0.62 4.06
C ALA A 33 1.55 -0.10 5.33
N PHE A 34 1.36 1.21 5.43
CA PHE A 34 0.57 1.79 6.53
C PHE A 34 -0.88 1.35 6.49
N ASP A 35 -1.52 1.44 5.34
CA ASP A 35 -2.90 0.97 5.15
C ASP A 35 -3.00 -0.53 5.46
N TRP A 36 -2.03 -1.31 5.03
CA TRP A 36 -1.93 -2.73 5.36
C TRP A 36 -1.97 -2.97 6.88
N GLY A 37 -1.12 -2.28 7.63
CA GLY A 37 -1.09 -2.39 9.09
C GLY A 37 -2.40 -1.96 9.75
N GLN A 38 -3.03 -0.92 9.26
CA GLN A 38 -4.36 -0.48 9.73
C GLN A 38 -5.44 -1.52 9.40
N THR A 39 -5.42 -2.07 8.21
CA THR A 39 -6.39 -3.08 7.77
C THR A 39 -6.22 -4.40 8.54
N ARG A 40 -5.01 -4.76 8.92
CA ARG A 40 -4.78 -5.88 9.85
C ARG A 40 -5.43 -5.64 11.20
N THR A 41 -5.38 -4.43 11.73
CA THR A 41 -6.09 -4.06 12.96
C THR A 41 -7.60 -4.25 12.80
N THR A 42 -8.16 -3.80 11.70
CA THR A 42 -9.58 -4.01 11.37
C THR A 42 -9.93 -5.49 11.36
N ALA A 43 -9.12 -6.32 10.72
CA ALA A 43 -9.33 -7.77 10.63
C ALA A 43 -9.27 -8.46 12.01
N LYS A 44 -8.39 -7.99 12.90
CA LYS A 44 -8.23 -8.53 14.26
C LYS A 44 -9.32 -8.10 15.24
N GLN A 45 -10.08 -7.06 14.91
CA GLN A 45 -11.10 -6.48 15.80
C GLN A 45 -12.45 -6.34 15.07
N PRO A 46 -13.03 -7.47 14.62
CA PRO A 46 -14.26 -7.45 13.80
C PRO A 46 -15.48 -6.91 14.55
N ASN A 47 -15.46 -6.89 15.88
CA ASN A 47 -16.54 -6.33 16.71
C ASN A 47 -16.49 -4.79 16.79
N LEU A 48 -15.34 -4.18 16.49
CA LEU A 48 -15.15 -2.73 16.55
C LEU A 48 -15.09 -2.09 15.16
N TYR A 49 -14.54 -2.79 14.19
CA TYR A 49 -14.26 -2.25 12.87
C TYR A 49 -14.75 -3.18 11.76
N TYR A 50 -15.04 -2.60 10.63
CA TYR A 50 -15.29 -3.34 9.40
C TYR A 50 -14.55 -2.69 8.23
N GLU A 51 -14.17 -3.50 7.24
CA GLU A 51 -13.49 -3.04 6.05
C GLU A 51 -14.48 -2.46 5.05
N THR A 52 -14.15 -1.35 4.41
CA THR A 52 -14.95 -0.72 3.38
C THR A 52 -14.53 -1.11 1.96
N ASN A 53 -13.37 -1.74 1.81
CA ASN A 53 -12.90 -2.20 0.52
C ASN A 53 -13.74 -3.41 0.05
N PRO A 54 -14.47 -3.28 -1.09
CA PRO A 54 -15.36 -4.35 -1.53
C PRO A 54 -14.63 -5.62 -1.96
N ILE A 55 -13.35 -5.52 -2.34
CA ILE A 55 -12.54 -6.68 -2.72
C ILE A 55 -12.25 -7.57 -1.51
N LEU A 56 -11.95 -6.95 -0.36
CA LEU A 56 -11.69 -7.68 0.89
C LEU A 56 -12.96 -8.14 1.60
N GLY A 57 -14.07 -7.44 1.41
CA GLY A 57 -15.29 -7.66 2.18
C GLY A 57 -15.21 -7.03 3.58
N ARG A 58 -16.30 -7.09 4.34
CA ARG A 58 -16.43 -6.37 5.61
C ARG A 58 -15.57 -6.93 6.74
N HIS A 59 -15.36 -8.23 6.77
CA HIS A 59 -14.62 -8.93 7.83
C HIS A 59 -13.61 -9.91 7.24
N PRO A 60 -12.53 -9.38 6.61
CA PRO A 60 -11.51 -10.26 6.05
C PRO A 60 -10.68 -10.91 7.17
N SER A 61 -10.08 -12.07 6.87
CA SER A 61 -9.04 -12.65 7.71
C SER A 61 -7.73 -11.90 7.54
N THR A 62 -6.81 -12.00 8.51
CA THR A 62 -5.49 -11.40 8.38
C THR A 62 -4.71 -11.96 7.19
N GLY A 63 -4.88 -13.24 6.87
CA GLY A 63 -4.26 -13.86 5.70
C GLY A 63 -4.77 -13.28 4.38
N GLN A 64 -6.07 -13.00 4.29
CA GLN A 64 -6.65 -12.33 3.13
C GLN A 64 -6.14 -10.90 2.98
N VAL A 65 -6.03 -10.17 4.08
CA VAL A 65 -5.45 -8.82 4.11
C VAL A 65 -4.00 -8.85 3.62
N ASP A 66 -3.20 -9.76 4.13
CA ASP A 66 -1.79 -9.87 3.74
C ASP A 66 -1.65 -10.17 2.24
N LEU A 67 -2.40 -11.13 1.73
CA LEU A 67 -2.39 -11.47 0.30
C LEU A 67 -2.79 -10.28 -0.56
N TYR A 68 -3.84 -9.56 -0.16
CA TYR A 68 -4.32 -8.38 -0.88
C TYR A 68 -3.21 -7.31 -0.98
N PHE A 69 -2.61 -6.93 0.15
CA PHE A 69 -1.61 -5.85 0.17
C PHE A 69 -0.30 -6.25 -0.50
N VAL A 70 0.17 -7.47 -0.35
CA VAL A 70 1.34 -7.96 -1.08
C VAL A 70 1.07 -7.89 -2.59
N THR A 71 -0.09 -8.33 -3.03
CA THR A 71 -0.49 -8.25 -4.44
C THR A 71 -0.57 -6.80 -4.93
N CYS A 72 -1.15 -5.90 -4.13
CA CYS A 72 -1.24 -4.48 -4.48
C CYS A 72 0.14 -3.82 -4.58
N ILE A 73 1.05 -4.11 -3.66
CA ILE A 73 2.41 -3.55 -3.68
C ILE A 73 3.17 -4.04 -4.91
N ILE A 74 3.18 -5.34 -5.15
CA ILE A 74 3.85 -5.92 -6.32
C ILE A 74 3.23 -5.40 -7.61
N GLY A 75 1.90 -5.41 -7.71
CA GLY A 75 1.17 -4.92 -8.88
C GLY A 75 1.42 -3.45 -9.16
N THR A 76 1.42 -2.61 -8.12
CA THR A 76 1.73 -1.18 -8.23
C THR A 76 3.12 -0.96 -8.83
N MET A 77 4.12 -1.67 -8.33
CA MET A 77 5.49 -1.51 -8.80
C MET A 77 5.68 -2.07 -10.22
N LEU A 78 5.06 -3.18 -10.56
CA LEU A 78 5.11 -3.73 -11.92
C LEU A 78 4.43 -2.80 -12.94
N ILE A 79 3.27 -2.26 -12.61
CA ILE A 79 2.56 -1.30 -13.46
C ILE A 79 3.41 -0.03 -13.64
N ALA A 80 3.95 0.50 -12.55
CA ALA A 80 4.79 1.69 -12.59
C ALA A 80 6.03 1.49 -13.46
N ASP A 81 6.68 0.35 -13.34
CA ASP A 81 7.85 0.01 -14.16
C ASP A 81 7.51 -0.09 -15.66
N TRP A 82 6.34 -0.61 -15.96
CA TRP A 82 5.84 -0.73 -17.34
C TRP A 82 5.44 0.61 -17.96
N LEU A 83 5.01 1.59 -17.18
CA LEU A 83 4.54 2.89 -17.67
C LEU A 83 5.70 3.78 -18.14
N ALA A 84 5.41 4.66 -19.10
CA ALA A 84 6.31 5.76 -19.49
C ALA A 84 6.52 6.72 -18.30
N PRO A 85 7.67 7.43 -18.21
CA PRO A 85 8.03 8.25 -17.05
C PRO A 85 6.95 9.23 -16.57
N ALA A 86 6.32 9.98 -17.48
CA ALA A 86 5.27 10.92 -17.11
C ALA A 86 4.05 10.22 -16.49
N ASN A 87 3.62 9.11 -17.09
CA ASN A 87 2.50 8.31 -16.59
C ASN A 87 2.86 7.58 -15.29
N ARG A 88 4.11 7.16 -15.15
CA ARG A 88 4.61 6.55 -13.92
C ARG A 88 4.49 7.49 -12.74
N LYS A 89 4.92 8.74 -12.89
CA LYS A 89 4.82 9.77 -11.85
C LYS A 89 3.36 10.04 -11.48
N LEU A 90 2.50 10.19 -12.47
CA LEU A 90 1.07 10.39 -12.25
C LEU A 90 0.43 9.20 -11.52
N PHE A 91 0.74 8.00 -11.95
CA PHE A 91 0.22 6.76 -11.33
C PHE A 91 0.67 6.63 -9.88
N LEU A 92 1.97 6.73 -9.62
CA LEU A 92 2.52 6.61 -8.26
C LEU A 92 2.04 7.73 -7.35
N GLY A 93 1.95 8.95 -7.86
CA GLY A 93 1.41 10.09 -7.12
C GLY A 93 -0.07 9.90 -6.77
N THR A 94 -0.85 9.35 -7.69
CA THR A 94 -2.27 9.05 -7.47
C THR A 94 -2.46 7.96 -6.43
N VAL A 95 -1.72 6.85 -6.53
CA VAL A 95 -1.75 5.79 -5.52
C VAL A 95 -1.42 6.35 -4.15
N THR A 96 -0.35 7.13 -4.04
CA THR A 96 0.08 7.74 -2.78
C THR A 96 -1.00 8.65 -2.20
N ALA A 97 -1.59 9.52 -3.03
CA ALA A 97 -2.63 10.46 -2.59
C ALA A 97 -3.88 9.73 -2.09
N LEU A 98 -4.34 8.71 -2.79
CA LEU A 98 -5.50 7.91 -2.40
C LEU A 98 -5.23 7.17 -1.08
N GLU A 99 -4.03 6.58 -0.93
CA GLU A 99 -3.65 5.88 0.30
C GLU A 99 -3.56 6.84 1.49
N ILE A 100 -3.05 8.05 1.30
CA ILE A 100 -3.03 9.08 2.36
C ILE A 100 -4.45 9.38 2.84
N VAL A 101 -5.40 9.52 1.94
CA VAL A 101 -6.81 9.76 2.30
C VAL A 101 -7.35 8.59 3.14
N VAL A 102 -7.10 7.35 2.72
CA VAL A 102 -7.53 6.16 3.45
C VAL A 102 -6.90 6.09 4.84
N ILE A 103 -5.59 6.32 4.93
CA ILE A 103 -4.83 6.32 6.19
C ILE A 103 -5.39 7.36 7.16
N GLN A 104 -5.65 8.58 6.70
CA GLN A 104 -6.21 9.65 7.52
C GLN A 104 -7.61 9.30 8.01
N ARG A 105 -8.45 8.77 7.15
CA ARG A 105 -9.80 8.32 7.52
C ARG A 105 -9.75 7.22 8.59
N ASN A 106 -8.90 6.22 8.40
CA ASN A 106 -8.73 5.15 9.36
C ASN A 106 -8.22 5.67 10.71
N ARG A 107 -7.27 6.61 10.68
CA ARG A 107 -6.74 7.24 11.88
C ARG A 107 -7.81 8.02 12.65
N GLN A 108 -8.68 8.73 11.96
CA GLN A 108 -9.76 9.52 12.57
C GLN A 108 -10.76 8.65 13.35
N ILE A 109 -10.97 7.41 12.93
CA ILE A 109 -11.85 6.47 13.65
C ILE A 109 -11.09 5.58 14.64
N GLY A 110 -9.80 5.82 14.86
CA GLY A 110 -9.01 5.16 15.89
C GLY A 110 -8.29 3.89 15.46
N ILE A 111 -8.28 3.56 14.17
CA ILE A 111 -7.57 2.37 13.67
C ILE A 111 -6.08 2.62 13.66
N LYS A 112 -5.33 1.80 14.41
CA LYS A 112 -3.86 1.87 14.51
C LYS A 112 -3.21 0.82 13.63
N VAL A 113 -1.94 1.06 13.27
CA VAL A 113 -1.11 0.08 12.57
C VAL A 113 -0.75 -1.07 13.50
N ALA A 114 -0.95 -2.30 13.06
CA ALA A 114 -0.57 -3.51 13.80
C ALA A 114 -0.19 -4.64 12.83
N PHE A 115 1.05 -5.06 12.92
CA PHE A 115 1.56 -6.21 12.17
C PHE A 115 1.74 -7.47 13.01
#